data_71b8f700cd4d5ed0ca0247d997e43557
#
_entry.id   71b8f700cd4d5ed0ca0247d997e43557
#
_cell.length_a   1.000
_cell.length_b   1.000
_cell.length_c   1.000
_cell.angle_alpha   90.00
_cell.angle_beta   90.00
_cell.angle_gamma   90.00
#
_symmetry.space_group_name_H-M   'P 1'
#
loop_
_entity.id
_entity.type
_entity.pdbx_description
1 polymer ?
#
loop_
_entity_poly.entity_id
_entity_poly.type
_entity_poly.pdbx_seq_one_letter_code
_entity_poly.pdbx_strand_id
1 'polypeptide(L)'
;MALKQMDALAALREAAGEVIETSLCDVQGNWLALVNTEEGKRLAFAAKGEAALSALWKDVEKEADVKDVHVSVMALNANNAALVRRYVKWTAPTACGTKGASIGFSDWLGEADAVVAELFGKRQLKPVLVDFTTEDSEALQRYFVQAVDTATWGVLEEGYKEGYGANAAGLKTEEEIVKALLYGYSMIGFDCSDKIDLGIEKLSDEAVDKRFEQFNETFRAAVHASYLNAEFKVGTSKITFTENQLHRIVLEYGEAIMHIQFIYNSYLKNTPWDIDFELDLSKPGKVLTPQEHYLIGNELQRNGIKLSSICLDPLKDAEAVNDNLQLHCEIADTFGYRLSFKNADIAMEDTAAAMKYLKGKVHFKMNNILWMSAIELVKALDADLFGKLCAACGCEATADAADRALLLGYRKALNPKEEGNVAAEMKAFLEAHHAEYAAAIKENVAAKLKNI
;
A
#
# COMPACT_ATOMS: atom_id res chain seq x y z
N MET A 1 -7.19 30.18 -27.78
CA MET A 1 -8.49 29.50 -27.59
C MET A 1 -8.19 28.07 -27.13
N ALA A 2 -8.95 27.53 -26.19
CA ALA A 2 -8.83 26.13 -25.80
C ALA A 2 -9.13 25.21 -27.00
N LEU A 3 -8.39 24.11 -27.08
CA LEU A 3 -8.61 23.08 -28.10
C LEU A 3 -9.89 22.28 -27.75
N LYS A 4 -10.78 22.12 -28.74
CA LYS A 4 -11.99 21.31 -28.49
C LYS A 4 -11.66 19.83 -28.43
N GLN A 5 -12.34 19.10 -27.56
CA GLN A 5 -12.14 17.66 -27.37
C GLN A 5 -12.22 16.85 -28.68
N MET A 6 -13.22 17.12 -29.50
CA MET A 6 -13.39 16.41 -30.78
C MET A 6 -12.24 16.63 -31.74
N ASP A 7 -11.72 17.89 -31.83
CA ASP A 7 -10.59 18.23 -32.71
C ASP A 7 -9.29 17.55 -32.17
N ALA A 8 -9.10 17.55 -30.86
CA ALA A 8 -7.98 16.87 -30.23
C ALA A 8 -8.02 15.34 -30.45
N LEU A 9 -9.17 14.71 -30.20
CA LEU A 9 -9.33 13.25 -30.39
C LEU A 9 -9.09 12.87 -31.87
N ALA A 10 -9.58 13.65 -32.81
CA ALA A 10 -9.33 13.42 -34.24
C ALA A 10 -7.83 13.53 -34.58
N ALA A 11 -7.15 14.56 -34.06
CA ALA A 11 -5.71 14.73 -34.27
C ALA A 11 -4.88 13.63 -33.63
N LEU A 12 -5.23 13.23 -32.40
CA LEU A 12 -4.56 12.11 -31.69
C LEU A 12 -4.69 10.78 -32.44
N ARG A 13 -5.89 10.47 -32.97
CA ARG A 13 -6.11 9.25 -33.77
C ARG A 13 -5.31 9.24 -35.06
N GLU A 14 -5.22 10.39 -35.72
CA GLU A 14 -4.49 10.53 -37.00
C GLU A 14 -2.96 10.46 -36.79
N ALA A 15 -2.45 11.11 -35.75
CA ALA A 15 -1.01 11.27 -35.54
C ALA A 15 -0.39 10.17 -34.67
N ALA A 16 -1.13 9.68 -33.66
CA ALA A 16 -0.56 8.82 -32.59
C ALA A 16 -1.02 7.36 -32.62
N GLY A 17 -2.16 7.07 -33.26
CA GLY A 17 -2.69 5.70 -33.34
C GLY A 17 -4.01 5.52 -32.59
N GLU A 18 -4.24 4.33 -32.03
CA GLU A 18 -5.46 3.99 -31.31
C GLU A 18 -5.50 4.69 -29.94
N VAL A 19 -6.44 5.60 -29.76
CA VAL A 19 -6.61 6.35 -28.50
C VAL A 19 -7.42 5.53 -27.49
N ILE A 20 -6.91 5.39 -26.28
CA ILE A 20 -7.65 4.86 -25.14
C ILE A 20 -8.55 5.99 -24.63
N GLU A 21 -9.82 6.00 -25.06
CA GLU A 21 -10.72 7.15 -24.87
C GLU A 21 -11.04 7.45 -23.40
N THR A 22 -11.02 6.44 -22.52
CA THR A 22 -11.19 6.59 -21.07
C THR A 22 -10.12 7.46 -20.44
N SER A 23 -8.91 7.44 -21.01
CA SER A 23 -7.76 8.23 -20.55
C SER A 23 -7.79 9.70 -21.03
N LEU A 24 -8.68 10.05 -21.97
CA LEU A 24 -8.70 11.39 -22.56
C LEU A 24 -9.11 12.44 -21.53
N CYS A 25 -8.22 13.38 -21.25
CA CYS A 25 -8.45 14.40 -20.24
C CYS A 25 -7.93 15.78 -20.66
N ASP A 26 -8.60 16.82 -20.16
CA ASP A 26 -8.18 18.21 -20.35
C ASP A 26 -6.98 18.55 -19.47
N VAL A 27 -5.98 19.18 -20.06
CA VAL A 27 -4.79 19.72 -19.40
C VAL A 27 -4.61 21.17 -19.78
N GLN A 28 -5.22 22.07 -19.04
CA GLN A 28 -5.16 23.51 -19.25
C GLN A 28 -5.61 23.95 -20.68
N GLY A 29 -6.70 23.37 -21.15
CA GLY A 29 -7.27 23.68 -22.47
C GLY A 29 -6.58 22.96 -23.63
N ASN A 30 -5.69 22.02 -23.36
CA ASN A 30 -5.10 21.03 -24.25
C ASN A 30 -5.56 19.63 -23.83
N TRP A 31 -5.22 18.61 -24.60
CA TRP A 31 -5.71 17.26 -24.34
C TRP A 31 -4.59 16.25 -24.24
N LEU A 32 -4.71 15.37 -23.25
CA LEU A 32 -3.79 14.27 -22.98
C LEU A 32 -4.56 12.96 -23.07
N ALA A 33 -3.93 11.91 -23.61
CA ALA A 33 -4.50 10.57 -23.62
C ALA A 33 -3.38 9.52 -23.67
N LEU A 34 -3.71 8.28 -23.28
CA LEU A 34 -2.92 7.11 -23.63
C LEU A 34 -3.31 6.63 -25.03
N VAL A 35 -2.33 6.12 -25.75
CA VAL A 35 -2.50 5.58 -27.11
C VAL A 35 -1.79 4.23 -27.23
N ASN A 36 -2.38 3.31 -27.97
CA ASN A 36 -1.74 2.08 -28.38
C ASN A 36 -0.98 2.30 -29.68
N THR A 37 0.30 1.98 -29.70
CA THR A 37 1.17 2.01 -30.88
C THR A 37 1.71 0.61 -31.17
N GLU A 38 2.37 0.42 -32.31
CA GLU A 38 3.05 -0.85 -32.64
C GLU A 38 4.15 -1.20 -31.62
N GLU A 39 4.72 -0.20 -30.95
CA GLU A 39 5.77 -0.34 -29.94
C GLU A 39 5.22 -0.41 -28.50
N GLY A 40 3.91 -0.54 -28.35
CA GLY A 40 3.21 -0.58 -27.06
C GLY A 40 2.53 0.73 -26.68
N LYS A 41 2.11 0.81 -25.44
CA LYS A 41 1.35 1.96 -24.90
C LYS A 41 2.23 3.21 -24.75
N ARG A 42 1.73 4.37 -25.18
CA ARG A 42 2.40 5.67 -25.12
C ARG A 42 1.48 6.75 -24.56
N LEU A 43 2.07 7.84 -24.09
CA LEU A 43 1.37 9.07 -23.74
C LEU A 43 1.32 9.98 -24.98
N ALA A 44 0.17 10.56 -25.28
CA ALA A 44 0.02 11.52 -26.37
C ALA A 44 -0.59 12.82 -25.86
N PHE A 45 -0.06 13.95 -26.34
CA PHE A 45 -0.51 15.29 -25.96
C PHE A 45 -0.86 16.10 -27.21
N ALA A 46 -2.07 16.64 -27.27
CA ALA A 46 -2.56 17.45 -28.35
C ALA A 46 -2.73 18.91 -27.89
N ALA A 47 -2.07 19.85 -28.57
CA ALA A 47 -2.09 21.25 -28.23
C ALA A 47 -2.40 22.12 -29.47
N LYS A 48 -3.00 23.30 -29.27
CA LYS A 48 -3.20 24.27 -30.35
C LYS A 48 -1.97 25.18 -30.43
N GLY A 49 -1.18 25.00 -31.49
CA GLY A 49 0.10 25.68 -31.67
C GLY A 49 1.16 25.22 -30.65
N GLU A 50 2.27 25.97 -30.57
CA GLU A 50 3.30 25.72 -29.53
C GLU A 50 2.75 26.09 -28.15
N ALA A 51 2.19 25.10 -27.43
CA ALA A 51 1.80 25.30 -26.04
C ALA A 51 3.03 25.20 -25.13
N ALA A 52 3.14 26.06 -24.12
CA ALA A 52 4.21 26.05 -23.16
C ALA A 52 4.32 24.69 -22.44
N LEU A 53 3.23 23.93 -22.32
CA LEU A 53 3.21 22.58 -21.76
C LEU A 53 3.89 21.54 -22.64
N SER A 54 3.91 21.72 -23.99
CA SER A 54 4.56 20.75 -24.90
C SER A 54 6.04 20.60 -24.59
N ALA A 55 6.72 21.67 -24.20
CA ALA A 55 8.14 21.66 -23.85
C ALA A 55 8.46 20.98 -22.51
N LEU A 56 7.48 20.67 -21.68
CA LEU A 56 7.66 20.01 -20.40
C LEU A 56 7.80 18.50 -20.53
N TRP A 57 7.17 17.90 -21.54
CA TRP A 57 7.16 16.46 -21.75
C TRP A 57 8.55 15.97 -22.15
N LYS A 58 8.90 14.77 -21.69
CA LYS A 58 10.21 14.17 -21.91
C LYS A 58 10.10 12.92 -22.78
N ASP A 59 11.21 12.60 -23.43
CA ASP A 59 11.33 11.42 -24.30
C ASP A 59 10.20 11.41 -25.35
N VAL A 60 10.10 12.54 -26.09
CA VAL A 60 9.19 12.67 -27.21
C VAL A 60 9.74 11.84 -28.37
N GLU A 61 8.97 10.84 -28.78
CA GLU A 61 9.36 9.86 -29.81
C GLU A 61 8.84 10.27 -31.18
N LYS A 62 7.70 10.97 -31.22
CA LYS A 62 7.06 11.43 -32.46
C LYS A 62 6.36 12.76 -32.25
N GLU A 63 6.45 13.62 -33.23
CA GLU A 63 5.65 14.86 -33.34
C GLU A 63 4.99 14.94 -34.72
N ALA A 64 3.78 15.49 -34.78
CA ALA A 64 3.05 15.68 -35.99
C ALA A 64 2.06 16.86 -35.85
N ASP A 65 1.86 17.59 -36.96
CA ASP A 65 0.83 18.60 -37.03
C ASP A 65 -0.37 18.08 -37.83
N VAL A 66 -1.53 18.08 -37.21
CA VAL A 66 -2.79 17.72 -37.83
C VAL A 66 -3.65 19.00 -37.90
N LYS A 67 -3.70 19.64 -39.06
CA LYS A 67 -4.28 20.97 -39.25
C LYS A 67 -3.58 22.02 -38.34
N ASP A 68 -4.31 22.58 -37.37
CA ASP A 68 -3.81 23.55 -36.40
C ASP A 68 -3.54 22.94 -35.00
N VAL A 69 -3.49 21.61 -34.92
CA VAL A 69 -3.23 20.86 -33.68
C VAL A 69 -1.85 20.18 -33.77
N HIS A 70 -0.97 20.53 -32.85
CA HIS A 70 0.30 19.87 -32.66
C HIS A 70 0.13 18.65 -31.72
N VAL A 71 0.60 17.50 -32.14
CA VAL A 71 0.53 16.24 -31.38
C VAL A 71 1.93 15.75 -31.10
N SER A 72 2.23 15.52 -29.83
CA SER A 72 3.47 14.87 -29.35
C SER A 72 3.14 13.50 -28.74
N VAL A 73 3.91 12.48 -29.11
CA VAL A 73 3.84 11.13 -28.56
C VAL A 73 5.10 10.84 -27.76
N MET A 74 4.96 10.36 -26.53
CA MET A 74 6.01 10.27 -25.54
C MET A 74 6.02 8.93 -24.81
N ALA A 75 7.19 8.53 -24.34
CA ALA A 75 7.35 7.36 -23.49
C ALA A 75 6.61 7.49 -22.14
N LEU A 76 6.14 6.38 -21.59
CA LEU A 76 5.62 6.27 -20.23
C LEU A 76 6.79 6.17 -19.26
N ASN A 77 7.32 7.31 -18.84
CA ASN A 77 8.46 7.38 -17.92
C ASN A 77 8.12 8.17 -16.64
N ALA A 78 9.03 8.13 -15.65
CA ALA A 78 8.83 8.76 -14.36
C ALA A 78 8.61 10.28 -14.43
N ASN A 79 9.30 10.98 -15.36
CA ASN A 79 9.12 12.41 -15.52
C ASN A 79 7.72 12.74 -16.03
N ASN A 80 7.24 12.01 -17.04
CA ASN A 80 5.91 12.20 -17.61
C ASN A 80 4.83 11.78 -16.62
N ALA A 81 5.02 10.70 -15.83
CA ALA A 81 4.12 10.31 -14.76
C ALA A 81 3.97 11.42 -13.70
N ALA A 82 5.10 12.01 -13.28
CA ALA A 82 5.08 13.11 -12.32
C ALA A 82 4.35 14.35 -12.87
N LEU A 83 4.50 14.66 -14.16
CA LEU A 83 3.77 15.73 -14.83
C LEU A 83 2.27 15.42 -14.91
N VAL A 84 1.90 14.19 -15.24
CA VAL A 84 0.49 13.76 -15.24
C VAL A 84 -0.11 13.94 -13.86
N ARG A 85 0.49 13.46 -12.79
CA ARG A 85 0.02 13.69 -11.40
C ARG A 85 -0.09 15.18 -11.05
N ARG A 86 0.82 16.00 -11.58
CA ARG A 86 0.80 17.44 -11.33
C ARG A 86 -0.37 18.16 -12.02
N TYR A 87 -0.67 17.82 -13.24
CA TYR A 87 -1.66 18.54 -14.07
C TYR A 87 -3.03 17.85 -14.10
N VAL A 88 -3.07 16.53 -13.97
CA VAL A 88 -4.27 15.69 -13.92
C VAL A 88 -4.45 15.17 -12.48
N LYS A 89 -4.90 16.03 -11.59
CA LYS A 89 -4.88 15.82 -10.13
C LYS A 89 -5.50 14.51 -9.65
N TRP A 90 -6.51 14.01 -10.32
CA TRP A 90 -7.18 12.76 -9.96
C TRP A 90 -6.32 11.51 -10.21
N THR A 91 -5.20 11.63 -10.94
CA THR A 91 -4.22 10.54 -11.11
C THR A 91 -3.18 10.48 -10.01
N ALA A 92 -3.18 11.43 -9.08
CA ALA A 92 -2.28 11.41 -7.93
C ALA A 92 -2.91 10.64 -6.76
N PRO A 93 -2.11 9.88 -5.98
CA PRO A 93 -2.59 9.24 -4.77
C PRO A 93 -3.18 10.24 -3.77
N THR A 94 -4.18 9.81 -3.02
CA THR A 94 -4.81 10.60 -1.96
C THR A 94 -4.98 9.77 -0.69
N ALA A 95 -4.88 10.40 0.46
CA ALA A 95 -5.10 9.70 1.74
C ALA A 95 -6.49 9.05 1.79
N CYS A 96 -6.56 7.85 2.35
CA CYS A 96 -7.83 7.15 2.57
C CYS A 96 -8.56 7.67 3.81
N GLY A 97 -7.81 8.24 4.75
CA GLY A 97 -8.34 8.70 6.03
C GLY A 97 -8.78 7.55 6.93
N THR A 98 -9.47 7.87 8.02
CA THR A 98 -9.93 6.88 9.00
C THR A 98 -11.41 6.50 8.87
N LYS A 99 -12.09 6.97 7.81
CA LYS A 99 -13.51 6.72 7.57
C LYS A 99 -13.70 5.68 6.48
N GLY A 100 -14.49 4.64 6.76
CA GLY A 100 -14.77 3.58 5.80
C GLY A 100 -13.63 2.57 5.62
N ALA A 101 -13.90 1.56 4.79
CA ALA A 101 -12.93 0.53 4.47
C ALA A 101 -12.07 0.92 3.27
N SER A 102 -10.83 0.44 3.28
CA SER A 102 -9.93 0.49 2.13
C SER A 102 -9.25 -0.86 1.94
N ILE A 103 -8.89 -1.14 0.69
CA ILE A 103 -8.27 -2.40 0.30
C ILE A 103 -6.94 -2.11 -0.38
N GLY A 104 -5.85 -2.67 0.15
CA GLY A 104 -4.51 -2.56 -0.41
C GLY A 104 -4.19 -3.71 -1.34
N PHE A 105 -3.49 -3.40 -2.43
CA PHE A 105 -3.03 -4.37 -3.42
C PHE A 105 -1.53 -4.18 -3.68
N SER A 106 -0.83 -5.30 -3.89
CA SER A 106 0.58 -5.30 -4.26
C SER A 106 0.72 -5.82 -5.70
N ASP A 107 0.77 -4.90 -6.65
CA ASP A 107 1.04 -5.24 -8.05
C ASP A 107 2.56 -5.37 -8.27
N TRP A 108 3.10 -6.54 -7.98
CA TRP A 108 4.56 -6.79 -8.03
C TRP A 108 5.14 -6.77 -9.43
N LEU A 109 4.35 -7.04 -10.46
CA LEU A 109 4.77 -7.06 -11.87
C LEU A 109 4.39 -5.79 -12.63
N GLY A 110 3.44 -5.00 -12.12
CA GLY A 110 3.02 -3.73 -12.72
C GLY A 110 1.99 -3.87 -13.83
N GLU A 111 1.20 -4.95 -13.83
CA GLU A 111 0.26 -5.29 -14.92
C GLU A 111 -1.21 -5.29 -14.47
N ALA A 112 -1.51 -4.94 -13.21
CA ALA A 112 -2.84 -5.09 -12.63
C ALA A 112 -3.55 -3.78 -12.25
N ASP A 113 -2.82 -2.67 -12.12
CA ASP A 113 -3.36 -1.42 -11.56
C ASP A 113 -4.61 -0.89 -12.30
N ALA A 114 -4.65 -0.96 -13.64
CA ALA A 114 -5.80 -0.58 -14.45
C ALA A 114 -7.03 -1.45 -14.14
N VAL A 115 -6.84 -2.76 -14.06
CA VAL A 115 -7.91 -3.72 -13.77
C VAL A 115 -8.49 -3.51 -12.38
N VAL A 116 -7.63 -3.25 -11.39
CA VAL A 116 -8.08 -2.94 -10.03
C VAL A 116 -8.83 -1.61 -10.00
N ALA A 117 -8.36 -0.57 -10.68
CA ALA A 117 -9.03 0.73 -10.79
C ALA A 117 -10.44 0.58 -11.39
N GLU A 118 -10.60 -0.20 -12.46
CA GLU A 118 -11.90 -0.53 -13.08
C GLU A 118 -12.86 -1.20 -12.06
N LEU A 119 -12.36 -2.18 -11.29
CA LEU A 119 -13.17 -2.91 -10.31
C LEU A 119 -13.74 -1.99 -9.20
N PHE A 120 -13.01 -0.95 -8.85
CA PHE A 120 -13.39 -0.02 -7.78
C PHE A 120 -14.19 1.19 -8.28
N GLY A 121 -14.31 1.41 -9.58
CA GLY A 121 -15.03 2.54 -10.18
C GLY A 121 -16.53 2.64 -9.83
N LYS A 122 -17.13 1.57 -9.28
CA LYS A 122 -18.54 1.52 -8.87
C LYS A 122 -18.72 1.15 -7.40
N ARG A 123 -17.66 1.14 -6.59
CA ARG A 123 -17.70 0.70 -5.20
C ARG A 123 -17.49 1.86 -4.24
N GLN A 124 -18.07 1.77 -3.04
CA GLN A 124 -17.83 2.75 -1.98
C GLN A 124 -16.52 2.48 -1.18
N LEU A 125 -15.80 1.42 -1.55
CA LEU A 125 -14.51 1.06 -0.99
C LEU A 125 -13.40 1.82 -1.70
N LYS A 126 -12.39 2.29 -0.98
CA LYS A 126 -11.25 2.99 -1.58
C LYS A 126 -10.10 2.01 -1.83
N PRO A 127 -9.62 1.87 -3.06
CA PRO A 127 -8.44 1.07 -3.35
C PRO A 127 -7.17 1.80 -2.90
N VAL A 128 -6.23 1.06 -2.32
CA VAL A 128 -4.83 1.44 -2.19
C VAL A 128 -4.09 0.64 -3.26
N LEU A 129 -3.91 1.24 -4.45
CA LEU A 129 -3.36 0.53 -5.61
C LEU A 129 -1.89 0.15 -5.42
N VAL A 130 -1.16 0.94 -4.64
CA VAL A 130 0.21 0.66 -4.28
C VAL A 130 0.27 0.37 -2.79
N ASP A 131 0.45 -0.90 -2.42
CA ASP A 131 0.78 -1.31 -1.06
C ASP A 131 2.11 -2.08 -1.10
N PHE A 132 3.22 -1.33 -1.08
CA PHE A 132 4.54 -1.81 -1.41
C PHE A 132 5.48 -1.65 -0.21
N THR A 133 6.25 -2.70 0.11
CA THR A 133 7.20 -2.65 1.23
C THR A 133 8.62 -2.35 0.76
N THR A 134 9.48 -1.87 1.67
CA THR A 134 10.92 -1.72 1.39
C THR A 134 11.54 -3.05 1.01
N GLU A 135 11.16 -4.15 1.68
CA GLU A 135 11.63 -5.50 1.38
C GLU A 135 11.22 -5.96 -0.02
N ASP A 136 9.98 -5.64 -0.46
CA ASP A 136 9.53 -5.95 -1.82
C ASP A 136 10.30 -5.12 -2.84
N SER A 137 10.50 -3.83 -2.58
CA SER A 137 11.27 -2.95 -3.44
C SER A 137 12.69 -3.46 -3.68
N GLU A 138 13.35 -3.91 -2.62
CA GLU A 138 14.70 -4.46 -2.69
C GLU A 138 14.76 -5.81 -3.40
N ALA A 139 13.85 -6.73 -3.04
CA ALA A 139 13.81 -8.06 -3.61
C ALA A 139 13.47 -8.03 -5.10
N LEU A 140 12.45 -7.27 -5.49
CA LEU A 140 11.97 -7.23 -6.87
C LEU A 140 12.74 -6.26 -7.77
N GLN A 141 13.66 -5.46 -7.20
CA GLN A 141 14.34 -4.36 -7.89
C GLN A 141 13.36 -3.40 -8.58
N ARG A 142 12.15 -3.30 -8.01
CA ARG A 142 11.08 -2.39 -8.40
C ARG A 142 10.92 -1.33 -7.32
N TYR A 143 11.36 -0.14 -7.62
CA TYR A 143 11.41 0.93 -6.62
C TYR A 143 10.05 1.62 -6.44
N PHE A 144 9.85 2.26 -5.30
CA PHE A 144 8.62 2.98 -4.95
C PHE A 144 8.13 3.96 -6.03
N VAL A 145 9.05 4.67 -6.69
CA VAL A 145 8.69 5.58 -7.78
C VAL A 145 8.02 4.83 -8.94
N GLN A 146 8.55 3.67 -9.31
CA GLN A 146 7.99 2.87 -10.40
C GLN A 146 6.59 2.33 -10.07
N ALA A 147 6.37 1.91 -8.82
CA ALA A 147 5.06 1.42 -8.39
C ALA A 147 4.00 2.54 -8.45
N VAL A 148 4.31 3.75 -8.01
CA VAL A 148 3.40 4.90 -8.14
C VAL A 148 3.19 5.32 -9.58
N ASP A 149 4.22 5.21 -10.42
CA ASP A 149 4.10 5.56 -11.84
C ASP A 149 3.17 4.59 -12.58
N THR A 150 3.28 3.27 -12.34
CA THR A 150 2.36 2.30 -12.95
C THR A 150 0.92 2.50 -12.49
N ALA A 151 0.69 2.78 -11.19
CA ALA A 151 -0.64 3.12 -10.70
C ALA A 151 -1.19 4.41 -11.35
N THR A 152 -0.34 5.41 -11.60
CA THR A 152 -0.72 6.62 -12.34
C THR A 152 -1.21 6.29 -13.74
N TRP A 153 -0.49 5.43 -14.46
CA TRP A 153 -0.86 5.00 -15.81
C TRP A 153 -2.15 4.19 -15.82
N GLY A 154 -2.30 3.23 -14.88
CA GLY A 154 -3.52 2.43 -14.77
C GLY A 154 -4.76 3.26 -14.44
N VAL A 155 -4.64 4.20 -13.51
CA VAL A 155 -5.72 5.15 -13.16
C VAL A 155 -6.07 6.06 -14.33
N LEU A 156 -5.07 6.56 -15.07
CA LEU A 156 -5.30 7.37 -16.27
C LEU A 156 -6.00 6.56 -17.37
N GLU A 157 -5.56 5.31 -17.60
CA GLU A 157 -6.13 4.40 -18.59
C GLU A 157 -7.63 4.19 -18.39
N GLU A 158 -8.03 3.90 -17.16
CA GLU A 158 -9.43 3.68 -16.81
C GLU A 158 -10.25 4.96 -16.63
N GLY A 159 -9.60 6.12 -16.61
CA GLY A 159 -10.26 7.38 -16.28
C GLY A 159 -10.87 7.37 -14.88
N TYR A 160 -10.24 6.66 -13.94
CA TYR A 160 -10.71 6.46 -12.58
C TYR A 160 -10.51 7.72 -11.73
N LYS A 161 -11.59 8.37 -11.29
CA LYS A 161 -11.57 9.69 -10.61
C LYS A 161 -11.98 9.66 -9.15
N GLU A 162 -12.31 8.47 -8.61
CA GLU A 162 -12.81 8.35 -7.22
C GLU A 162 -11.70 8.43 -6.16
N GLY A 163 -10.45 8.51 -6.60
CA GLY A 163 -9.25 8.60 -5.76
C GLY A 163 -8.78 7.25 -5.24
N TYR A 164 -7.49 7.10 -5.14
CA TYR A 164 -6.81 5.90 -4.67
C TYR A 164 -5.70 6.24 -3.68
N GLY A 165 -5.32 5.28 -2.83
CA GLY A 165 -4.20 5.38 -1.93
C GLY A 165 -2.93 4.78 -2.51
N ALA A 166 -1.78 5.25 -2.02
CA ALA A 166 -0.48 4.61 -2.21
C ALA A 166 0.25 4.55 -0.86
N ASN A 167 0.53 3.34 -0.40
CA ASN A 167 1.20 3.04 0.86
C ASN A 167 2.65 2.64 0.61
N ALA A 168 3.59 3.42 1.12
CA ALA A 168 4.98 3.03 1.29
C ALA A 168 5.12 2.36 2.66
N ALA A 169 5.16 1.03 2.68
CA ALA A 169 5.16 0.25 3.91
C ALA A 169 6.56 -0.24 4.30
N GLY A 170 6.74 -0.53 5.60
CA GLY A 170 8.00 -1.04 6.13
C GLY A 170 9.13 -0.01 6.19
N LEU A 171 8.81 1.29 6.15
CA LEU A 171 9.79 2.36 6.25
C LEU A 171 10.36 2.42 7.66
N LYS A 172 11.68 2.46 7.79
CA LYS A 172 12.39 2.49 9.09
C LYS A 172 13.18 3.77 9.31
N THR A 173 13.59 4.44 8.23
CA THR A 173 14.51 5.56 8.28
C THR A 173 13.86 6.86 7.81
N GLU A 174 14.43 7.98 8.26
CA GLU A 174 14.04 9.32 7.83
C GLU A 174 14.18 9.49 6.31
N GLU A 175 15.26 8.95 5.73
CA GLU A 175 15.52 9.02 4.29
C GLU A 175 14.44 8.33 3.47
N GLU A 176 14.00 7.14 3.89
CA GLU A 176 12.93 6.39 3.24
C GLU A 176 11.60 7.15 3.29
N ILE A 177 11.28 7.75 4.45
CA ILE A 177 10.07 8.56 4.63
C ILE A 177 10.09 9.77 3.70
N VAL A 178 11.21 10.51 3.66
CA VAL A 178 11.37 11.68 2.78
C VAL A 178 11.24 11.28 1.31
N LYS A 179 11.85 10.17 0.89
CA LYS A 179 11.71 9.64 -0.48
C LYS A 179 10.26 9.29 -0.81
N ALA A 180 9.56 8.59 0.08
CA ALA A 180 8.15 8.24 -0.12
C ALA A 180 7.27 9.50 -0.30
N LEU A 181 7.47 10.52 0.54
CA LEU A 181 6.77 11.79 0.43
C LEU A 181 7.08 12.51 -0.89
N LEU A 182 8.34 12.52 -1.32
CA LEU A 182 8.75 13.13 -2.60
C LEU A 182 8.16 12.42 -3.82
N TYR A 183 7.97 11.10 -3.75
CA TYR A 183 7.35 10.31 -4.81
C TYR A 183 5.82 10.45 -4.83
N GLY A 184 5.23 11.13 -3.84
CA GLY A 184 3.80 11.41 -3.80
C GLY A 184 2.97 10.31 -3.16
N TYR A 185 3.56 9.49 -2.30
CA TYR A 185 2.81 8.53 -1.49
C TYR A 185 1.84 9.25 -0.56
N SER A 186 0.65 8.69 -0.41
CA SER A 186 -0.41 9.23 0.43
C SER A 186 -0.57 8.49 1.76
N MET A 187 0.16 7.41 1.96
CA MET A 187 0.20 6.63 3.17
C MET A 187 1.65 6.23 3.48
N ILE A 188 2.04 6.42 4.74
CA ILE A 188 3.38 6.11 5.27
C ILE A 188 3.21 5.01 6.30
N GLY A 189 3.63 3.80 5.96
CA GLY A 189 3.68 2.62 6.83
C GLY A 189 5.03 2.53 7.54
N PHE A 190 5.10 3.07 8.74
CA PHE A 190 6.32 3.15 9.52
C PHE A 190 6.54 1.89 10.36
N ASP A 191 7.66 1.23 10.15
CA ASP A 191 8.12 0.07 10.92
C ASP A 191 9.11 0.52 12.00
N CYS A 192 8.64 0.55 13.24
CA CYS A 192 9.47 0.89 14.40
C CYS A 192 10.00 -0.36 15.14
N SER A 193 9.96 -1.53 14.52
CA SER A 193 10.34 -2.80 15.13
C SER A 193 11.77 -2.82 15.70
N ASP A 194 12.70 -2.09 15.08
CA ASP A 194 14.09 -2.01 15.55
C ASP A 194 14.25 -1.21 16.86
N LYS A 195 13.20 -0.52 17.29
CA LYS A 195 13.14 0.29 18.52
C LYS A 195 12.37 -0.37 19.66
N ILE A 196 11.93 -1.60 19.47
CA ILE A 196 11.24 -2.38 20.49
C ILE A 196 12.25 -3.37 21.12
N ASP A 197 12.44 -3.34 22.43
CA ASP A 197 13.39 -4.21 23.14
C ASP A 197 12.79 -5.57 23.52
N LEU A 198 12.82 -6.53 22.59
CA LEU A 198 12.36 -7.91 22.86
C LEU A 198 13.18 -8.63 23.94
N GLY A 199 14.32 -8.10 24.34
CA GLY A 199 15.09 -8.67 25.45
C GLY A 199 14.37 -8.62 26.79
N ILE A 200 13.41 -7.69 26.94
CA ILE A 200 12.61 -7.52 28.15
C ILE A 200 11.74 -8.76 28.45
N GLU A 201 11.24 -9.43 27.43
CA GLU A 201 10.43 -10.65 27.61
C GLU A 201 11.18 -11.78 28.34
N LYS A 202 12.51 -11.81 28.19
CA LYS A 202 13.36 -12.86 28.78
C LYS A 202 13.80 -12.57 30.22
N LEU A 203 13.46 -11.39 30.74
CA LEU A 203 13.84 -10.98 32.08
C LEU A 203 12.85 -11.53 33.11
N SER A 204 13.36 -11.85 34.32
CA SER A 204 12.51 -12.12 35.49
C SER A 204 11.78 -10.84 35.91
N ASP A 205 10.70 -11.01 36.70
CA ASP A 205 9.91 -9.87 37.20
C ASP A 205 10.77 -8.90 38.02
N GLU A 206 11.64 -9.44 38.88
CA GLU A 206 12.56 -8.63 39.70
C GLU A 206 13.60 -7.89 38.85
N ALA A 207 14.03 -8.47 37.73
CA ALA A 207 14.96 -7.82 36.82
C ALA A 207 14.30 -6.69 36.03
N VAL A 208 13.04 -6.87 35.65
CA VAL A 208 12.22 -5.85 35.02
C VAL A 208 12.00 -4.66 35.96
N ASP A 209 11.56 -4.92 37.19
CA ASP A 209 11.30 -3.86 38.18
C ASP A 209 12.58 -3.09 38.50
N LYS A 210 13.70 -3.80 38.70
CA LYS A 210 15.01 -3.17 38.90
C LYS A 210 15.48 -2.32 37.72
N ARG A 211 15.17 -2.73 36.48
CA ARG A 211 15.51 -1.94 35.27
C ARG A 211 14.61 -0.73 35.15
N PHE A 212 13.32 -0.84 35.48
CA PHE A 212 12.40 0.28 35.51
C PHE A 212 12.77 1.32 36.58
N GLU A 213 13.28 0.89 37.75
CA GLU A 213 13.79 1.78 38.80
C GLU A 213 14.95 2.68 38.35
N GLN A 214 15.63 2.37 37.24
CA GLN A 214 16.70 3.21 36.69
C GLN A 214 16.18 4.51 36.06
N PHE A 215 14.88 4.58 35.72
CA PHE A 215 14.28 5.84 35.31
C PHE A 215 14.20 6.83 36.50
N ASN A 216 14.20 8.11 36.18
CA ASN A 216 14.04 9.13 37.22
C ASN A 216 12.69 9.01 37.93
N GLU A 217 12.65 9.43 39.18
CA GLU A 217 11.49 9.30 40.07
C GLU A 217 10.24 9.99 39.50
N THR A 218 10.39 11.17 38.89
CA THR A 218 9.27 11.93 38.29
C THR A 218 8.62 11.15 37.16
N PHE A 219 9.40 10.53 36.29
CA PHE A 219 8.89 9.71 35.19
C PHE A 219 8.15 8.47 35.73
N ARG A 220 8.77 7.75 36.69
CA ARG A 220 8.15 6.55 37.29
C ARG A 220 6.84 6.89 37.97
N ALA A 221 6.79 7.95 38.76
CA ALA A 221 5.58 8.42 39.42
C ALA A 221 4.49 8.81 38.41
N ALA A 222 4.84 9.48 37.32
CA ALA A 222 3.90 9.84 36.27
C ALA A 222 3.31 8.62 35.55
N VAL A 223 4.15 7.62 35.24
CA VAL A 223 3.70 6.35 34.64
C VAL A 223 2.74 5.62 35.57
N HIS A 224 3.11 5.44 36.85
CA HIS A 224 2.25 4.79 37.84
C HIS A 224 0.93 5.53 38.05
N ALA A 225 0.96 6.84 38.18
CA ALA A 225 -0.26 7.66 38.33
C ALA A 225 -1.18 7.57 37.13
N SER A 226 -0.61 7.39 35.93
CA SER A 226 -1.39 7.31 34.69
C SER A 226 -2.06 5.97 34.47
N TYR A 227 -1.46 4.85 34.93
CA TYR A 227 -1.87 3.51 34.53
C TYR A 227 -2.18 2.54 35.67
N LEU A 228 -1.53 2.65 36.82
CA LEU A 228 -1.79 1.75 37.95
C LEU A 228 -3.10 2.13 38.66
N ASN A 229 -3.81 1.11 39.13
CA ASN A 229 -5.09 1.25 39.82
C ASN A 229 -6.19 1.96 39.02
N ALA A 230 -6.03 2.06 37.70
CA ALA A 230 -7.01 2.58 36.78
C ALA A 230 -7.64 1.47 35.93
N GLU A 231 -8.93 1.63 35.64
CA GLU A 231 -9.66 0.79 34.68
C GLU A 231 -9.98 1.64 33.46
N PHE A 232 -9.45 1.26 32.31
CA PHE A 232 -9.69 1.96 31.05
C PHE A 232 -10.79 1.28 30.28
N LYS A 233 -11.91 1.97 30.09
CA LYS A 233 -13.04 1.44 29.34
C LYS A 233 -12.74 1.54 27.85
N VAL A 234 -12.80 0.41 27.14
CA VAL A 234 -12.69 0.30 25.70
C VAL A 234 -13.89 -0.52 25.18
N GLY A 235 -14.76 0.14 24.40
CA GLY A 235 -16.00 -0.49 23.94
C GLY A 235 -16.81 -1.12 25.08
N THR A 236 -16.96 -2.44 25.03
CA THR A 236 -17.64 -3.25 26.07
C THR A 236 -16.69 -3.82 27.11
N SER A 237 -15.38 -3.67 26.91
CA SER A 237 -14.32 -4.26 27.72
C SER A 237 -13.60 -3.23 28.60
N LYS A 238 -12.68 -3.69 29.42
CA LYS A 238 -11.82 -2.87 30.27
C LYS A 238 -10.37 -3.34 30.15
N ILE A 239 -9.45 -2.39 30.09
CA ILE A 239 -8.01 -2.63 30.19
C ILE A 239 -7.52 -2.22 31.57
N THR A 240 -6.71 -3.08 32.18
CA THR A 240 -6.02 -2.83 33.44
C THR A 240 -4.58 -3.28 33.33
N PHE A 241 -3.71 -2.76 34.17
CA PHE A 241 -2.29 -3.07 34.19
C PHE A 241 -1.88 -3.53 35.60
N THR A 242 -1.16 -4.67 35.68
CA THR A 242 -0.35 -4.96 36.86
C THR A 242 0.93 -4.13 36.81
N GLU A 243 1.57 -3.93 37.94
CA GLU A 243 2.80 -3.12 38.01
C GLU A 243 3.91 -3.67 37.12
N ASN A 244 4.21 -4.95 37.26
CA ASN A 244 5.25 -5.59 36.43
C ASN A 244 4.92 -5.58 34.94
N GLN A 245 3.65 -5.83 34.57
CA GLN A 245 3.21 -5.73 33.17
C GLN A 245 3.41 -4.32 32.60
N LEU A 246 3.07 -3.28 33.40
CA LEU A 246 3.28 -1.90 33.00
C LEU A 246 4.76 -1.58 32.80
N HIS A 247 5.62 -2.02 33.74
CA HIS A 247 7.07 -1.86 33.62
C HIS A 247 7.64 -2.51 32.38
N ARG A 248 7.20 -3.74 32.07
CA ARG A 248 7.61 -4.45 30.83
C ARG A 248 7.25 -3.66 29.60
N ILE A 249 6.02 -3.20 29.46
CA ILE A 249 5.54 -2.45 28.28
C ILE A 249 6.34 -1.16 28.12
N VAL A 250 6.55 -0.42 29.21
CA VAL A 250 7.32 0.84 29.16
C VAL A 250 8.78 0.61 28.75
N LEU A 251 9.41 -0.43 29.27
CA LEU A 251 10.78 -0.77 28.91
C LEU A 251 10.90 -1.25 27.47
N GLU A 252 9.93 -2.01 27.01
CA GLU A 252 9.93 -2.59 25.68
C GLU A 252 9.61 -1.58 24.59
N TYR A 253 8.57 -0.75 24.79
CA TYR A 253 8.05 0.15 23.75
C TYR A 253 8.43 1.62 23.93
N GLY A 254 9.07 1.99 25.04
CA GLY A 254 9.35 3.40 25.34
C GLY A 254 10.20 4.09 24.29
N GLU A 255 11.27 3.45 23.78
CA GLU A 255 12.09 3.99 22.70
C GLU A 255 11.31 4.10 21.39
N ALA A 256 10.51 3.08 21.06
CA ALA A 256 9.67 3.11 19.87
C ALA A 256 8.66 4.27 19.91
N ILE A 257 7.98 4.49 21.03
CA ILE A 257 7.03 5.60 21.20
C ILE A 257 7.72 6.95 20.99
N MET A 258 8.89 7.16 21.60
CA MET A 258 9.67 8.40 21.41
C MET A 258 10.09 8.58 19.95
N HIS A 259 10.52 7.51 19.29
CA HIS A 259 10.92 7.56 17.88
C HIS A 259 9.74 7.87 16.94
N ILE A 260 8.58 7.26 17.16
CA ILE A 260 7.35 7.57 16.44
C ILE A 260 6.97 9.05 16.58
N GLN A 261 7.07 9.60 17.79
CA GLN A 261 6.81 11.02 18.04
C GLN A 261 7.79 11.93 17.29
N PHE A 262 9.06 11.55 17.28
CA PHE A 262 10.09 12.29 16.53
C PHE A 262 9.78 12.30 15.03
N ILE A 263 9.53 11.14 14.44
CA ILE A 263 9.22 10.99 13.01
C ILE A 263 7.97 11.80 12.64
N TYR A 264 6.88 11.64 13.39
CA TYR A 264 5.64 12.35 13.11
C TYR A 264 5.82 13.87 13.16
N ASN A 265 6.43 14.39 14.23
CA ASN A 265 6.60 15.83 14.40
C ASN A 265 7.56 16.46 13.40
N SER A 266 8.59 15.69 12.97
CA SER A 266 9.62 16.20 12.04
C SER A 266 9.16 16.14 10.57
N TYR A 267 8.42 15.11 10.17
CA TYR A 267 8.18 14.84 8.75
C TYR A 267 6.71 14.84 8.34
N LEU A 268 5.76 14.48 9.21
CA LEU A 268 4.38 14.23 8.82
C LEU A 268 3.40 15.31 9.26
N LYS A 269 3.60 15.88 10.44
CA LYS A 269 2.66 16.81 11.06
C LYS A 269 2.32 18.04 10.23
N ASN A 270 3.27 18.54 9.46
CA ASN A 270 3.16 19.80 8.72
C ASN A 270 3.23 19.58 7.19
N THR A 271 2.94 18.38 6.69
CA THR A 271 2.81 18.13 5.26
C THR A 271 1.69 19.01 4.69
N PRO A 272 1.86 19.60 3.50
CA PRO A 272 0.84 20.46 2.89
C PRO A 272 -0.35 19.67 2.29
N TRP A 273 -0.35 18.36 2.39
CA TRP A 273 -1.42 17.46 1.97
C TRP A 273 -1.68 16.42 3.05
N ASP A 274 -2.85 15.80 3.00
CA ASP A 274 -3.22 14.75 3.95
C ASP A 274 -2.39 13.48 3.71
N ILE A 275 -1.82 12.93 4.79
CA ILE A 275 -1.08 11.68 4.81
C ILE A 275 -1.72 10.73 5.82
N ASP A 276 -1.95 9.51 5.39
CA ASP A 276 -2.27 8.40 6.29
C ASP A 276 -0.98 7.93 6.97
N PHE A 277 -0.93 8.02 8.29
CA PHE A 277 0.19 7.50 9.08
C PHE A 277 -0.19 6.17 9.71
N GLU A 278 0.43 5.10 9.23
CA GLU A 278 0.28 3.74 9.74
C GLU A 278 1.49 3.33 10.56
N LEU A 279 1.27 2.64 11.66
CA LEU A 279 2.34 1.99 12.42
C LEU A 279 2.31 0.48 12.21
N ASP A 280 3.46 -0.09 11.90
CA ASP A 280 3.72 -1.52 11.95
C ASP A 280 4.49 -1.84 13.23
N LEU A 281 3.81 -2.50 14.16
CA LEU A 281 4.36 -2.96 15.43
C LEU A 281 4.63 -4.47 15.41
N SER A 282 4.40 -5.14 14.28
CA SER A 282 4.54 -6.59 14.17
C SER A 282 6.01 -7.01 14.25
N LYS A 283 6.28 -8.00 15.11
CA LYS A 283 7.61 -8.61 15.27
C LYS A 283 7.53 -10.12 15.10
N PRO A 284 8.58 -10.76 14.56
CA PRO A 284 8.64 -12.20 14.53
C PRO A 284 8.61 -12.78 15.97
N GLY A 285 7.65 -13.68 16.22
CA GLY A 285 7.54 -14.40 17.47
C GLY A 285 6.94 -13.64 18.64
N LYS A 286 6.41 -12.43 18.41
CA LYS A 286 5.67 -11.67 19.43
C LYS A 286 4.35 -11.15 18.90
N VAL A 287 3.31 -11.41 19.67
CA VAL A 287 1.96 -10.88 19.44
C VAL A 287 1.78 -9.60 20.23
N LEU A 288 1.25 -8.57 19.60
CA LEU A 288 0.83 -7.35 20.29
C LEU A 288 -0.33 -7.69 21.24
N THR A 289 -0.14 -7.52 22.54
CA THR A 289 -1.21 -7.71 23.52
C THR A 289 -2.16 -6.51 23.56
N PRO A 290 -3.41 -6.69 24.03
CA PRO A 290 -4.34 -5.56 24.18
C PRO A 290 -3.81 -4.45 25.11
N GLN A 291 -3.05 -4.80 26.15
CA GLN A 291 -2.44 -3.84 27.06
C GLN A 291 -1.36 -3.01 26.39
N GLU A 292 -0.49 -3.65 25.61
CA GLU A 292 0.52 -2.97 24.80
C GLU A 292 -0.14 -2.03 23.78
N HIS A 293 -1.13 -2.55 23.04
CA HIS A 293 -1.88 -1.76 22.07
C HIS A 293 -2.53 -0.52 22.72
N TYR A 294 -3.18 -0.71 23.87
CA TYR A 294 -3.82 0.40 24.59
C TYR A 294 -2.80 1.45 25.04
N LEU A 295 -1.69 1.03 25.69
CA LEU A 295 -0.67 1.96 26.18
C LEU A 295 -0.05 2.76 25.01
N ILE A 296 0.31 2.09 23.94
CA ILE A 296 0.88 2.74 22.74
C ILE A 296 -0.12 3.76 22.18
N GLY A 297 -1.37 3.35 21.93
CA GLY A 297 -2.42 4.24 21.40
C GLY A 297 -2.66 5.45 22.30
N ASN A 298 -2.72 5.25 23.63
CA ASN A 298 -2.92 6.31 24.60
C ASN A 298 -1.75 7.30 24.65
N GLU A 299 -0.50 6.81 24.67
CA GLU A 299 0.67 7.70 24.69
C GLU A 299 0.81 8.49 23.39
N LEU A 300 0.55 7.89 22.25
CA LEU A 300 0.59 8.59 20.97
C LEU A 300 -0.51 9.65 20.88
N GLN A 301 -1.74 9.34 21.30
CA GLN A 301 -2.83 10.33 21.33
C GLN A 301 -2.54 11.50 22.29
N ARG A 302 -2.03 11.21 23.49
CA ARG A 302 -1.65 12.25 24.48
C ARG A 302 -0.59 13.20 23.94
N ASN A 303 0.29 12.71 23.07
CA ASN A 303 1.33 13.50 22.42
C ASN A 303 0.89 14.12 21.09
N GLY A 304 -0.39 14.06 20.75
CA GLY A 304 -0.98 14.70 19.58
C GLY A 304 -0.61 14.03 18.25
N ILE A 305 -0.16 12.77 18.28
CA ILE A 305 0.14 11.98 17.08
C ILE A 305 -1.18 11.49 16.50
N LYS A 306 -1.42 11.80 15.24
CA LYS A 306 -2.60 11.36 14.50
C LYS A 306 -2.28 10.13 13.69
N LEU A 307 -2.68 8.97 14.19
CA LEU A 307 -2.60 7.72 13.44
C LEU A 307 -3.81 7.57 12.53
N SER A 308 -3.59 7.00 11.35
CA SER A 308 -4.66 6.45 10.51
C SER A 308 -4.90 4.97 10.78
N SER A 309 -3.85 4.22 11.08
CA SER A 309 -3.97 2.79 11.40
C SER A 309 -2.79 2.24 12.21
N ILE A 310 -3.06 1.15 12.93
CA ILE A 310 -2.03 0.22 13.42
C ILE A 310 -2.16 -1.08 12.61
N CYS A 311 -1.03 -1.58 12.12
CA CYS A 311 -0.97 -2.77 11.29
C CYS A 311 -0.73 -4.02 12.14
N LEU A 312 -1.54 -5.06 11.92
CA LEU A 312 -1.40 -6.39 12.47
C LEU A 312 -1.06 -7.38 11.36
N ASP A 313 -0.32 -8.43 11.66
CA ASP A 313 0.04 -9.48 10.70
C ASP A 313 -0.55 -10.84 11.11
N PRO A 314 -1.75 -11.20 10.60
CA PRO A 314 -2.39 -12.46 10.93
C PRO A 314 -1.57 -13.71 10.55
N LEU A 315 -0.65 -13.62 9.58
CA LEU A 315 0.24 -14.74 9.24
C LEU A 315 1.24 -15.08 10.34
N LYS A 316 1.69 -14.06 11.08
CA LYS A 316 2.66 -14.24 12.17
C LYS A 316 1.96 -14.64 13.46
N ASP A 317 0.72 -14.18 13.66
CA ASP A 317 0.03 -14.16 14.94
C ASP A 317 -1.44 -14.60 14.84
N ALA A 318 -1.76 -15.57 13.95
CA ALA A 318 -3.14 -15.95 13.63
C ALA A 318 -4.02 -16.24 14.85
N GLU A 319 -3.54 -17.04 15.82
CA GLU A 319 -4.32 -17.37 17.01
C GLU A 319 -4.61 -16.14 17.88
N ALA A 320 -3.61 -15.30 18.09
CA ALA A 320 -3.77 -14.17 18.99
C ALA A 320 -4.52 -13.00 18.36
N VAL A 321 -4.38 -12.76 17.05
CA VAL A 321 -5.21 -11.80 16.35
C VAL A 321 -6.67 -12.25 16.40
N ASN A 322 -6.97 -13.53 16.19
CA ASN A 322 -8.34 -14.05 16.22
C ASN A 322 -8.92 -14.04 17.64
N ASP A 323 -8.18 -14.46 18.66
CA ASP A 323 -8.65 -14.50 20.04
C ASP A 323 -8.91 -13.11 20.64
N ASN A 324 -8.14 -12.08 20.21
CA ASN A 324 -8.25 -10.73 20.74
C ASN A 324 -8.77 -9.71 19.73
N LEU A 325 -9.23 -10.14 18.55
CA LEU A 325 -9.65 -9.26 17.45
C LEU A 325 -10.64 -8.19 17.91
N GLN A 326 -11.70 -8.58 18.62
CA GLN A 326 -12.71 -7.64 19.10
C GLN A 326 -12.07 -6.56 19.99
N LEU A 327 -11.23 -6.96 20.92
CA LEU A 327 -10.62 -6.03 21.87
C LEU A 327 -9.65 -5.06 21.18
N HIS A 328 -8.83 -5.54 20.23
CA HIS A 328 -8.00 -4.67 19.40
C HIS A 328 -8.81 -3.69 18.58
N CYS A 329 -9.96 -4.11 18.04
CA CYS A 329 -10.88 -3.24 17.32
C CYS A 329 -11.50 -2.16 18.23
N GLU A 330 -11.92 -2.54 19.44
CA GLU A 330 -12.49 -1.63 20.44
C GLU A 330 -11.45 -0.59 20.91
N ILE A 331 -10.18 -0.98 21.06
CA ILE A 331 -9.06 -0.09 21.37
C ILE A 331 -8.86 0.92 20.22
N ALA A 332 -8.77 0.44 18.99
CA ALA A 332 -8.60 1.29 17.82
C ALA A 332 -9.75 2.30 17.66
N ASP A 333 -11.00 1.87 17.82
CA ASP A 333 -12.19 2.75 17.77
C ASP A 333 -12.15 3.82 18.90
N THR A 334 -11.64 3.45 20.08
CA THR A 334 -11.48 4.38 21.21
C THR A 334 -10.52 5.52 20.89
N PHE A 335 -9.43 5.25 20.21
CA PHE A 335 -8.42 6.24 19.83
C PHE A 335 -8.67 6.86 18.44
N GLY A 336 -9.67 6.39 17.69
CA GLY A 336 -10.12 7.00 16.45
C GLY A 336 -9.30 6.65 15.21
N TYR A 337 -8.46 5.63 15.27
CA TYR A 337 -7.76 5.07 14.11
C TYR A 337 -8.34 3.73 13.66
N ARG A 338 -7.92 3.23 12.50
CA ARG A 338 -8.31 1.93 11.96
C ARG A 338 -7.34 0.84 12.40
N LEU A 339 -7.75 -0.42 12.29
CA LEU A 339 -6.80 -1.52 12.15
C LEU A 339 -6.54 -1.79 10.68
N SER A 340 -5.31 -2.15 10.39
CA SER A 340 -4.84 -2.63 9.11
C SER A 340 -4.38 -4.07 9.27
N PHE A 341 -4.73 -4.95 8.32
CA PHE A 341 -4.40 -6.36 8.38
C PHE A 341 -3.58 -6.77 7.17
N LYS A 342 -2.31 -7.18 7.39
CA LYS A 342 -1.45 -7.75 6.34
C LYS A 342 -1.98 -9.10 5.89
N ASN A 343 -1.72 -9.43 4.63
CA ASN A 343 -2.06 -10.74 4.08
C ASN A 343 -3.51 -11.18 4.37
N ALA A 344 -4.43 -10.21 4.40
CA ALA A 344 -5.82 -10.47 4.77
C ALA A 344 -6.51 -11.47 3.84
N ASP A 345 -6.07 -11.55 2.59
CA ASP A 345 -6.56 -12.47 1.57
C ASP A 345 -6.23 -13.95 1.84
N ILE A 346 -5.16 -14.23 2.56
CA ILE A 346 -4.69 -15.60 2.83
C ILE A 346 -4.63 -15.97 4.32
N ALA A 347 -4.70 -14.98 5.22
CA ALA A 347 -4.50 -15.20 6.65
C ALA A 347 -5.70 -14.85 7.54
N MET A 348 -6.69 -14.11 7.04
CA MET A 348 -7.90 -13.81 7.81
C MET A 348 -9.03 -14.74 7.42
N GLU A 349 -9.52 -15.50 8.40
CA GLU A 349 -10.69 -16.38 8.22
C GLU A 349 -12.01 -15.58 8.20
N ASP A 350 -12.10 -14.51 9.00
CA ASP A 350 -13.33 -13.72 9.17
C ASP A 350 -13.08 -12.21 9.04
N THR A 351 -13.02 -11.72 7.78
CA THR A 351 -12.96 -10.27 7.49
C THR A 351 -14.26 -9.56 7.90
N ALA A 352 -15.40 -10.25 7.90
CA ALA A 352 -16.68 -9.66 8.28
C ALA A 352 -16.74 -9.31 9.78
N ALA A 353 -16.08 -10.09 10.65
CA ALA A 353 -15.95 -9.76 12.07
C ALA A 353 -15.19 -8.44 12.29
N ALA A 354 -14.05 -8.26 11.62
CA ALA A 354 -13.29 -7.01 11.68
C ALA A 354 -14.11 -5.82 11.16
N MET A 355 -14.81 -5.98 10.04
CA MET A 355 -15.73 -4.98 9.49
C MET A 355 -16.81 -4.58 10.51
N LYS A 356 -17.40 -5.57 11.17
CA LYS A 356 -18.45 -5.34 12.18
C LYS A 356 -17.90 -4.60 13.41
N TYR A 357 -16.79 -5.06 13.99
CA TYR A 357 -16.24 -4.48 15.21
C TYR A 357 -15.72 -3.05 14.99
N LEU A 358 -15.12 -2.78 13.85
CA LEU A 358 -14.62 -1.47 13.45
C LEU A 358 -15.67 -0.59 12.75
N LYS A 359 -16.91 -1.06 12.63
CA LYS A 359 -18.00 -0.31 11.98
C LYS A 359 -17.61 0.13 10.55
N GLY A 360 -16.92 -0.75 9.83
CA GLY A 360 -16.42 -0.50 8.48
C GLY A 360 -15.13 0.34 8.39
N LYS A 361 -14.51 0.73 9.50
CA LYS A 361 -13.27 1.53 9.50
C LYS A 361 -12.04 0.62 9.53
N VAL A 362 -11.74 -0.06 8.45
CA VAL A 362 -10.65 -1.06 8.38
C VAL A 362 -9.86 -0.91 7.10
N HIS A 363 -8.58 -1.30 7.15
CA HIS A 363 -7.75 -1.44 5.96
C HIS A 363 -7.32 -2.91 5.82
N PHE A 364 -7.76 -3.56 4.73
CA PHE A 364 -7.31 -4.91 4.41
C PHE A 364 -6.22 -4.87 3.34
N LYS A 365 -5.06 -5.42 3.62
CA LYS A 365 -3.97 -5.58 2.65
C LYS A 365 -4.09 -6.96 2.01
N MET A 366 -4.57 -6.97 0.77
CA MET A 366 -4.70 -8.16 -0.05
C MET A 366 -3.44 -8.31 -0.94
N ASN A 367 -2.30 -8.53 -0.29
CA ASN A 367 -1.01 -8.46 -0.93
C ASN A 367 -0.77 -9.59 -1.93
N ASN A 368 -1.45 -10.74 -1.77
CA ASN A 368 -1.19 -11.94 -2.57
C ASN A 368 -2.21 -12.19 -3.69
N ILE A 369 -3.37 -11.54 -3.66
CA ILE A 369 -4.48 -11.88 -4.55
C ILE A 369 -4.17 -11.68 -6.03
N LEU A 370 -3.42 -10.64 -6.39
CA LEU A 370 -2.99 -10.40 -7.77
C LEU A 370 -1.97 -11.45 -8.21
N TRP A 371 -1.05 -11.79 -7.34
CA TRP A 371 -0.05 -12.83 -7.58
C TRP A 371 -0.70 -14.22 -7.67
N MET A 372 -1.64 -14.55 -6.81
CA MET A 372 -2.41 -15.79 -6.89
C MET A 372 -3.14 -15.90 -8.23
N SER A 373 -3.77 -14.83 -8.70
CA SER A 373 -4.42 -14.80 -10.03
C SER A 373 -3.42 -15.06 -11.16
N ALA A 374 -2.19 -14.53 -11.06
CA ALA A 374 -1.14 -14.81 -12.03
C ALA A 374 -0.68 -16.27 -11.98
N ILE A 375 -0.49 -16.84 -10.78
CA ILE A 375 -0.11 -18.25 -10.60
C ILE A 375 -1.18 -19.18 -11.20
N GLU A 376 -2.44 -18.94 -10.91
CA GLU A 376 -3.57 -19.73 -11.43
C GLU A 376 -3.60 -19.73 -12.96
N LEU A 377 -3.37 -18.55 -13.56
CA LEU A 377 -3.37 -18.41 -15.01
C LEU A 377 -2.18 -19.14 -15.66
N VAL A 378 -0.98 -18.97 -15.11
CA VAL A 378 0.22 -19.68 -15.60
C VAL A 378 0.05 -21.17 -15.46
N LYS A 379 -0.46 -21.67 -14.33
CA LYS A 379 -0.75 -23.08 -14.10
C LYS A 379 -1.70 -23.66 -15.15
N ALA A 380 -2.68 -22.87 -15.58
CA ALA A 380 -3.68 -23.31 -16.55
C ALA A 380 -3.19 -23.28 -17.99
N LEU A 381 -2.33 -22.33 -18.38
CA LEU A 381 -1.99 -22.05 -19.77
C LEU A 381 -0.54 -22.39 -20.16
N ASP A 382 0.40 -22.41 -19.20
CA ASP A 382 1.84 -22.65 -19.47
C ASP A 382 2.46 -23.55 -18.39
N ALA A 383 2.40 -24.84 -18.60
CA ALA A 383 2.94 -25.84 -17.67
C ALA A 383 4.47 -25.75 -17.49
N ASP A 384 5.20 -25.30 -18.50
CA ASP A 384 6.66 -25.16 -18.45
C ASP A 384 7.05 -23.98 -17.59
N LEU A 385 6.40 -22.83 -17.78
CA LEU A 385 6.60 -21.64 -16.95
C LEU A 385 6.15 -21.91 -15.50
N PHE A 386 5.03 -22.63 -15.31
CA PHE A 386 4.59 -23.02 -13.97
C PHE A 386 5.62 -23.92 -13.27
N GLY A 387 6.22 -24.88 -13.99
CA GLY A 387 7.29 -25.71 -13.45
C GLY A 387 8.52 -24.91 -13.01
N LYS A 388 8.93 -23.92 -13.80
CA LYS A 388 10.03 -23.00 -13.45
C LYS A 388 9.68 -22.16 -12.22
N LEU A 389 8.45 -21.63 -12.16
CA LEU A 389 7.96 -20.87 -11.02
C LEU A 389 7.99 -21.70 -9.74
N CYS A 390 7.49 -22.92 -9.76
CA CYS A 390 7.54 -23.84 -8.63
C CYS A 390 8.99 -24.10 -8.17
N ALA A 391 9.91 -24.33 -9.09
CA ALA A 391 11.32 -24.53 -8.79
C ALA A 391 11.94 -23.28 -8.13
N ALA A 392 11.63 -22.07 -8.64
CA ALA A 392 12.10 -20.81 -8.06
C ALA A 392 11.56 -20.58 -6.65
N CYS A 393 10.30 -20.95 -6.38
CA CYS A 393 9.67 -20.86 -5.06
C CYS A 393 10.06 -22.02 -4.12
N GLY A 394 10.69 -23.08 -4.61
CA GLY A 394 11.09 -24.25 -3.84
C GLY A 394 9.93 -25.21 -3.53
N CYS A 395 8.93 -25.31 -4.39
CA CYS A 395 7.83 -26.25 -4.31
C CYS A 395 7.81 -27.23 -5.50
N GLU A 396 6.95 -28.25 -5.42
CA GLU A 396 6.78 -29.23 -6.49
C GLU A 396 5.89 -28.67 -7.61
N ALA A 397 6.13 -29.11 -8.86
CA ALA A 397 5.34 -28.69 -10.04
C ALA A 397 3.85 -29.13 -9.98
N THR A 398 3.48 -29.92 -9.00
CA THR A 398 2.09 -30.34 -8.72
C THR A 398 1.40 -29.46 -7.69
N ALA A 399 2.09 -28.44 -7.14
CA ALA A 399 1.55 -27.53 -6.12
C ALA A 399 0.22 -26.89 -6.54
N ASP A 400 -0.63 -26.62 -5.56
CA ASP A 400 -1.81 -25.80 -5.78
C ASP A 400 -1.41 -24.32 -5.94
N ALA A 401 -2.19 -23.55 -6.68
CA ALA A 401 -1.94 -22.11 -6.83
C ALA A 401 -2.01 -21.36 -5.49
N ALA A 402 -2.79 -21.89 -4.53
CA ALA A 402 -2.88 -21.38 -3.17
C ALA A 402 -1.78 -21.93 -2.23
N ASP A 403 -0.81 -22.70 -2.74
CA ASP A 403 0.29 -23.22 -1.94
C ASP A 403 1.07 -22.06 -1.30
N ARG A 404 1.31 -22.18 0.00
CA ARG A 404 1.97 -21.11 0.76
C ARG A 404 3.40 -20.84 0.26
N ALA A 405 4.10 -21.85 -0.22
CA ALA A 405 5.45 -21.67 -0.78
C ALA A 405 5.40 -20.84 -2.06
N LEU A 406 4.40 -21.05 -2.93
CA LEU A 406 4.18 -20.21 -4.11
C LEU A 406 3.79 -18.79 -3.74
N LEU A 407 2.81 -18.63 -2.85
CA LEU A 407 2.30 -17.30 -2.46
C LEU A 407 3.36 -16.45 -1.77
N LEU A 408 4.20 -17.02 -0.93
CA LEU A 408 5.23 -16.29 -0.18
C LEU A 408 6.61 -16.32 -0.86
N GLY A 409 6.80 -17.18 -1.86
CA GLY A 409 8.06 -17.34 -2.60
C GLY A 409 8.33 -16.28 -3.66
N TYR A 410 7.39 -15.37 -3.92
CA TYR A 410 7.50 -14.36 -4.98
C TYR A 410 8.77 -13.52 -4.92
N ARG A 411 9.24 -13.15 -3.71
CA ARG A 411 10.45 -12.34 -3.55
C ARG A 411 11.69 -13.02 -4.13
N LYS A 412 11.75 -14.35 -4.10
CA LYS A 412 12.82 -15.11 -4.71
C LYS A 412 12.55 -15.35 -6.20
N ALA A 413 11.33 -15.77 -6.52
CA ALA A 413 10.95 -16.10 -7.91
C ALA A 413 11.00 -14.90 -8.86
N LEU A 414 10.70 -13.69 -8.35
CA LEU A 414 10.68 -12.46 -9.14
C LEU A 414 11.91 -11.57 -8.93
N ASN A 415 12.90 -12.00 -8.14
CA ASN A 415 14.13 -11.22 -7.94
C ASN A 415 15.07 -11.38 -9.13
N PRO A 416 15.33 -10.33 -9.92
CA PRO A 416 16.20 -10.43 -11.12
C PRO A 416 17.64 -10.85 -10.83
N LYS A 417 18.08 -10.77 -9.54
CA LYS A 417 19.43 -11.17 -9.12
C LYS A 417 19.53 -12.65 -8.72
N GLU A 418 18.39 -13.31 -8.52
CA GLU A 418 18.36 -14.72 -8.16
C GLU A 418 18.53 -15.60 -9.41
N GLU A 419 19.34 -16.66 -9.30
CA GLU A 419 19.47 -17.66 -10.34
C GLU A 419 18.14 -18.43 -10.48
N GLY A 420 17.68 -18.59 -11.73
CA GLY A 420 16.40 -19.25 -12.00
C GLY A 420 15.16 -18.42 -11.67
N ASN A 421 15.29 -17.08 -11.47
CA ASN A 421 14.13 -16.22 -11.38
C ASN A 421 13.31 -16.24 -12.68
N VAL A 422 12.03 -15.94 -12.56
CA VAL A 422 11.07 -15.97 -13.68
C VAL A 422 10.41 -14.62 -13.93
N ALA A 423 10.96 -13.52 -13.40
CA ALA A 423 10.35 -12.19 -13.44
C ALA A 423 10.01 -11.73 -14.88
N ALA A 424 10.98 -11.84 -15.80
CA ALA A 424 10.78 -11.41 -17.18
C ALA A 424 9.80 -12.31 -17.94
N GLU A 425 9.85 -13.63 -17.72
CA GLU A 425 8.95 -14.59 -18.34
C GLU A 425 7.52 -14.42 -17.85
N MET A 426 7.34 -14.23 -16.53
CA MET A 426 6.02 -13.95 -15.93
C MET A 426 5.42 -12.66 -16.48
N LYS A 427 6.22 -11.60 -16.57
CA LYS A 427 5.74 -10.33 -17.12
C LYS A 427 5.31 -10.46 -18.56
N ALA A 428 6.14 -11.05 -19.43
CA ALA A 428 5.83 -11.28 -20.83
C ALA A 428 4.58 -12.18 -21.00
N PHE A 429 4.43 -13.19 -20.14
CA PHE A 429 3.25 -14.05 -20.13
C PHE A 429 1.98 -13.26 -19.80
N LEU A 430 2.00 -12.42 -18.76
CA LEU A 430 0.84 -11.62 -18.37
C LEU A 430 0.49 -10.54 -19.40
N GLU A 431 1.48 -9.94 -20.04
CA GLU A 431 1.28 -9.01 -21.17
C GLU A 431 0.58 -9.71 -22.34
N ALA A 432 1.02 -10.94 -22.68
CA ALA A 432 0.42 -11.73 -23.75
C ALA A 432 -0.99 -12.24 -23.45
N HIS A 433 -1.32 -12.45 -22.17
CA HIS A 433 -2.60 -12.97 -21.68
C HIS A 433 -3.34 -11.94 -20.81
N HIS A 434 -3.24 -10.65 -21.18
CA HIS A 434 -3.77 -9.55 -20.34
C HIS A 434 -5.28 -9.66 -20.09
N ALA A 435 -6.06 -10.09 -21.08
CA ALA A 435 -7.52 -10.20 -20.94
C ALA A 435 -7.91 -11.32 -19.96
N GLU A 436 -7.23 -12.47 -20.04
CA GLU A 436 -7.44 -13.62 -19.15
C GLU A 436 -6.97 -13.28 -17.72
N TYR A 437 -5.86 -12.58 -17.58
CA TYR A 437 -5.37 -12.11 -16.27
C TYR A 437 -6.35 -11.11 -15.64
N ALA A 438 -6.85 -10.16 -16.42
CA ALA A 438 -7.87 -9.23 -15.97
C ALA A 438 -9.15 -9.96 -15.49
N ALA A 439 -9.59 -10.99 -16.21
CA ALA A 439 -10.74 -11.80 -15.80
C ALA A 439 -10.48 -12.55 -14.48
N ALA A 440 -9.32 -13.18 -14.32
CA ALA A 440 -8.92 -13.86 -13.10
C ALA A 440 -8.86 -12.92 -11.88
N ILE A 441 -8.26 -11.73 -12.04
CA ILE A 441 -8.24 -10.70 -11.00
C ILE A 441 -9.67 -10.32 -10.59
N LYS A 442 -10.53 -10.02 -11.58
CA LYS A 442 -11.93 -9.62 -11.32
C LYS A 442 -12.69 -10.67 -10.55
N GLU A 443 -12.53 -11.95 -10.89
CA GLU A 443 -13.16 -13.07 -10.19
C GLU A 443 -12.64 -13.19 -8.75
N ASN A 444 -11.32 -13.27 -8.57
CA ASN A 444 -10.69 -13.49 -7.26
C ASN A 444 -10.95 -12.33 -6.29
N VAL A 445 -10.76 -11.09 -6.76
CA VAL A 445 -11.04 -9.91 -5.94
C VAL A 445 -12.53 -9.83 -5.59
N ALA A 446 -13.43 -10.04 -6.55
CA ALA A 446 -14.86 -10.00 -6.29
C ALA A 446 -15.29 -11.07 -5.26
N ALA A 447 -14.67 -12.27 -5.30
CA ALA A 447 -14.93 -13.32 -4.32
C ALA A 447 -14.55 -12.90 -2.89
N LYS A 448 -13.39 -12.28 -2.71
CA LYS A 448 -12.91 -11.78 -1.40
C LYS A 448 -13.74 -10.59 -0.89
N LEU A 449 -14.18 -9.71 -1.79
CA LEU A 449 -14.96 -8.52 -1.41
C LEU A 449 -16.43 -8.81 -1.04
N LYS A 450 -16.93 -10.03 -1.20
CA LYS A 450 -18.32 -10.40 -0.82
C LYS A 450 -18.60 -10.21 0.67
N ASN A 451 -17.57 -10.32 1.52
CA ASN A 451 -17.67 -10.25 2.97
C ASN A 451 -17.20 -8.90 3.53
N ILE A 452 -16.83 -7.95 2.67
CA ILE A 452 -16.40 -6.59 2.96
C ILE A 452 -17.42 -5.59 2.40
#